data_980f50869943f380712dd69b5ea8825a
#
_entry.id   980f50869943f380712dd69b5ea8825a
#
_cell.length_a   1.000
_cell.length_b   1.000
_cell.length_c   1.000
_cell.angle_alpha   90.00
_cell.angle_beta   90.00
_cell.angle_gamma   90.00
#
_symmetry.space_group_name_H-M   'P 1'
#
loop_
_entity.id
_entity.type
_entity.pdbx_description
1 polymer ?
#
loop_
_entity_poly.entity_id
_entity_poly.type
_entity_poly.pdbx_seq_one_letter_code
_entity_poly.pdbx_strand_id
1 'polypeptide(L)'
;MTNRPPPDGSNRPIQLSSEAALDALCADADRVLVEFYTDGCGICSSMEPVLGNLARQLDIAVAQVNPRDDPPLVERFDVRSVPLFVLFVDGDPVARLADGFVPGAELESWVREHSG
;
A
#
# COMPACT_ATOMS: atom_id res chain seq x y z
N MET A 1 -9.27 -21.18 5.42
CA MET A 1 -8.32 -21.23 5.44
C MET A 1 -7.65 -20.46 6.13
N THR A 2 -6.77 -20.57 6.18
CA THR A 2 -6.16 -19.86 6.99
C THR A 2 -5.55 -18.82 6.41
N ASN A 3 -5.60 -17.80 6.96
CA ASN A 3 -4.91 -16.70 6.71
C ASN A 3 -3.57 -16.87 7.14
N ARG A 4 -2.80 -17.66 6.49
CA ARG A 4 -1.48 -17.87 6.86
C ARG A 4 -0.60 -16.77 6.47
N PRO A 5 0.42 -16.43 7.22
CA PRO A 5 1.42 -15.47 6.77
C PRO A 5 2.14 -15.99 5.55
N PRO A 6 2.82 -15.13 4.78
CA PRO A 6 3.58 -15.55 3.63
C PRO A 6 4.59 -16.63 3.98
N PRO A 7 4.96 -17.46 3.01
CA PRO A 7 5.90 -18.54 3.28
C PRO A 7 7.23 -18.09 3.83
N ASP A 8 7.64 -16.87 3.58
CA ASP A 8 8.88 -16.36 4.09
C ASP A 8 8.76 -15.93 5.55
N GLY A 9 7.58 -16.15 6.15
CA GLY A 9 7.36 -15.87 7.55
C GLY A 9 7.23 -14.41 7.87
N SER A 10 7.14 -13.57 6.87
CA SER A 10 7.12 -12.16 7.13
C SER A 10 5.72 -11.61 7.08
N ASN A 11 5.55 -10.47 7.73
CA ASN A 11 4.37 -9.64 7.56
C ASN A 11 4.81 -8.38 6.84
N ARG A 12 5.76 -8.53 5.93
CA ARG A 12 6.26 -7.41 5.16
C ARG A 12 5.27 -7.02 4.08
N PRO A 13 5.29 -5.77 3.66
CA PRO A 13 4.48 -5.35 2.52
C PRO A 13 4.78 -6.17 1.27
N ILE A 14 3.77 -6.38 0.47
CA ILE A 14 3.88 -7.13 -0.77
C ILE A 14 4.45 -6.21 -1.83
N GLN A 15 5.51 -6.65 -2.50
CA GLN A 15 6.12 -5.86 -3.55
C GLN A 15 5.42 -6.17 -4.88
N LEU A 16 4.86 -5.15 -5.50
CA LEU A 16 4.17 -5.29 -6.79
C LEU A 16 5.03 -4.64 -7.88
N SER A 17 4.99 -5.20 -9.08
CA SER A 17 5.80 -4.67 -10.18
C SER A 17 4.99 -4.32 -11.42
N SER A 18 3.69 -4.39 -11.36
CA SER A 18 2.86 -4.05 -12.53
C SER A 18 1.45 -3.66 -12.11
N GLU A 19 0.79 -2.99 -13.01
CA GLU A 19 -0.63 -2.64 -12.84
C GLU A 19 -1.48 -3.90 -12.72
N ALA A 20 -1.16 -4.92 -13.53
CA ALA A 20 -1.90 -6.17 -13.48
C ALA A 20 -1.77 -6.85 -12.13
N ALA A 21 -0.57 -6.82 -11.53
CA ALA A 21 -0.37 -7.40 -10.21
C ALA A 21 -1.15 -6.64 -9.15
N LEU A 22 -1.22 -5.32 -9.27
CA LEU A 22 -2.01 -4.50 -8.35
C LEU A 22 -3.50 -4.85 -8.46
N ASP A 23 -4.00 -4.93 -9.68
CA ASP A 23 -5.41 -5.24 -9.90
C ASP A 23 -5.74 -6.64 -9.38
N ALA A 24 -4.84 -7.60 -9.56
CA ALA A 24 -5.06 -8.95 -9.06
C ALA A 24 -5.13 -8.98 -7.53
N LEU A 25 -4.26 -8.23 -6.87
CA LEU A 25 -4.28 -8.15 -5.42
C LEU A 25 -5.57 -7.50 -4.92
N CYS A 26 -6.00 -6.42 -5.57
CA CYS A 26 -7.21 -5.72 -5.19
C CYS A 26 -8.47 -6.55 -5.44
N ALA A 27 -8.42 -7.45 -6.41
CA ALA A 27 -9.54 -8.36 -6.66
C ALA A 27 -9.60 -9.47 -5.63
N ASP A 28 -8.44 -9.82 -5.05
CA ASP A 28 -8.33 -10.95 -4.15
C ASP A 28 -8.50 -10.57 -2.68
N ALA A 29 -8.21 -9.36 -2.30
CA ALA A 29 -8.28 -8.90 -0.92
C ALA A 29 -9.34 -7.83 -0.77
N ASP A 30 -10.07 -7.88 0.35
CA ASP A 30 -11.15 -6.92 0.60
C ASP A 30 -10.63 -5.51 0.80
N ARG A 31 -9.49 -5.38 1.47
CA ARG A 31 -8.89 -4.08 1.74
C ARG A 31 -7.40 -4.14 1.45
N VAL A 32 -6.92 -3.16 0.71
CA VAL A 32 -5.52 -3.09 0.31
C VAL A 32 -5.03 -1.66 0.50
N LEU A 33 -3.92 -1.52 1.22
CA LEU A 33 -3.22 -0.25 1.32
C LEU A 33 -2.00 -0.33 0.44
N VAL A 34 -1.88 0.60 -0.51
CA VAL A 34 -0.76 0.61 -1.45
C VAL A 34 0.06 1.86 -1.25
N GLU A 35 1.38 1.70 -1.11
CA GLU A 35 2.31 2.81 -1.14
C GLU A 35 2.95 2.88 -2.52
N PHE A 36 2.84 4.02 -3.17
CA PHE A 36 3.59 4.31 -4.40
C PHE A 36 4.89 4.99 -3.96
N TYR A 37 6.02 4.45 -4.41
CA TYR A 37 7.34 4.95 -4.02
C TYR A 37 8.26 4.99 -5.25
N THR A 38 9.43 5.60 -5.08
CA THR A 38 10.48 5.53 -6.10
C THR A 38 11.80 5.22 -5.42
N ASP A 39 12.77 4.77 -6.21
CA ASP A 39 14.10 4.52 -5.69
C ASP A 39 14.73 5.84 -5.27
N GLY A 40 15.47 5.81 -4.18
CA GLY A 40 16.13 7.01 -3.68
C GLY A 40 15.25 7.93 -2.86
N CYS A 41 14.01 7.53 -2.61
CA CYS A 41 13.09 8.32 -1.78
C CYS A 41 13.32 7.97 -0.31
N GLY A 42 13.97 8.84 0.44
CA GLY A 42 14.27 8.59 1.84
C GLY A 42 13.02 8.49 2.70
N ILE A 43 12.02 9.31 2.42
CA ILE A 43 10.77 9.28 3.18
C ILE A 43 10.04 7.96 2.93
N CYS A 44 10.05 7.49 1.69
CA CYS A 44 9.44 6.19 1.36
C CYS A 44 10.10 5.07 2.13
N SER A 45 11.42 5.09 2.24
CA SER A 45 12.15 4.08 2.99
C SER A 45 11.80 4.14 4.48
N SER A 46 11.60 5.33 5.00
CA SER A 46 11.23 5.53 6.40
C SER A 46 9.84 4.97 6.71
N MET A 47 9.01 4.81 5.69
CA MET A 47 7.68 4.24 5.88
C MET A 47 7.68 2.71 5.96
N GLU A 48 8.77 2.06 5.57
CA GLU A 48 8.79 0.59 5.54
C GLU A 48 8.48 -0.05 6.88
N PRO A 49 9.11 0.37 8.00
CA PRO A 49 8.75 -0.20 9.30
C PRO A 49 7.29 0.08 9.69
N VAL A 50 6.80 1.25 9.33
CA VAL A 50 5.41 1.64 9.62
C VAL A 50 4.46 0.69 8.89
N LEU A 51 4.72 0.45 7.61
CA LEU A 51 3.89 -0.43 6.79
C LEU A 51 3.97 -1.88 7.28
N GLY A 52 5.15 -2.32 7.69
CA GLY A 52 5.32 -3.65 8.24
C GLY A 52 4.50 -3.84 9.51
N ASN A 53 4.52 -2.86 10.40
CA ASN A 53 3.72 -2.91 11.61
C ASN A 53 2.23 -2.93 11.30
N LEU A 54 1.81 -2.13 10.32
CA LEU A 54 0.43 -2.06 9.93
C LEU A 54 -0.05 -3.41 9.39
N ALA A 55 0.78 -4.04 8.57
CA ALA A 55 0.45 -5.34 7.99
C ALA A 55 0.26 -6.40 9.08
N ARG A 56 0.98 -6.28 10.20
CA ARG A 56 0.83 -7.21 11.29
C ARG A 56 -0.37 -6.91 12.18
N GLN A 57 -0.76 -5.65 12.26
CA GLN A 57 -1.78 -5.23 13.21
C GLN A 57 -3.18 -5.15 12.64
N LEU A 58 -3.29 -4.91 11.36
CA LEU A 58 -4.59 -4.76 10.70
C LEU A 58 -4.84 -5.92 9.76
N ASP A 59 -6.12 -6.22 9.56
CA ASP A 59 -6.51 -7.28 8.65
C ASP A 59 -6.68 -6.70 7.24
N ILE A 60 -5.56 -6.24 6.69
CA ILE A 60 -5.53 -5.70 5.34
C ILE A 60 -4.25 -6.17 4.66
N ALA A 61 -4.28 -6.18 3.34
CA ALA A 61 -3.07 -6.41 2.57
C ALA A 61 -2.35 -5.06 2.44
N VAL A 62 -1.04 -5.07 2.65
CA VAL A 62 -0.22 -3.87 2.49
C VAL A 62 0.75 -4.13 1.37
N ALA A 63 0.80 -3.24 0.39
CA ALA A 63 1.62 -3.43 -0.80
C ALA A 63 2.40 -2.17 -1.15
N GLN A 64 3.46 -2.36 -1.89
CA GLN A 64 4.28 -1.26 -2.40
C GLN A 64 4.49 -1.44 -3.89
N VAL A 65 4.47 -0.36 -4.64
CA VAL A 65 4.72 -0.41 -6.08
C VAL A 65 5.51 0.84 -6.49
N ASN A 66 6.52 0.62 -7.32
CA ASN A 66 7.25 1.73 -7.94
C ASN A 66 6.56 1.99 -9.28
N PRO A 67 5.86 3.13 -9.44
CA PRO A 67 5.12 3.36 -10.67
C PRO A 67 5.99 3.48 -11.91
N ARG A 68 7.30 3.65 -11.74
CA ARG A 68 8.20 3.65 -12.89
C ARG A 68 8.36 2.28 -13.51
N ASP A 69 8.05 1.21 -12.76
CA ASP A 69 8.10 -0.14 -13.30
C ASP A 69 6.97 -0.39 -14.29
N ASP A 70 5.90 0.41 -14.18
CA ASP A 70 4.76 0.29 -15.09
C ASP A 70 4.14 1.69 -15.23
N PRO A 71 4.69 2.51 -16.14
CA PRO A 71 4.34 3.94 -16.22
C PRO A 71 2.86 4.32 -16.31
N PRO A 72 1.97 3.52 -16.90
CA PRO A 72 0.55 3.87 -16.87
C PRO A 72 -0.01 4.09 -15.48
N LEU A 73 0.64 3.52 -14.45
CA LEU A 73 0.19 3.73 -13.08
C LEU A 73 0.31 5.20 -12.65
N VAL A 74 1.27 5.93 -13.21
CA VAL A 74 1.45 7.34 -12.86
C VAL A 74 0.22 8.14 -13.23
N GLU A 75 -0.31 7.93 -14.44
CA GLU A 75 -1.50 8.64 -14.87
C GLU A 75 -2.76 8.14 -14.18
N ARG A 76 -2.86 6.82 -14.06
CA ARG A 76 -4.06 6.23 -13.50
C ARG A 76 -4.34 6.72 -12.08
N PHE A 77 -3.29 6.86 -11.27
CA PHE A 77 -3.44 7.27 -9.88
C PHE A 77 -2.99 8.71 -9.63
N ASP A 78 -2.68 9.44 -10.71
CA ASP A 78 -2.24 10.84 -10.61
C ASP A 78 -1.10 10.96 -9.59
N VAL A 79 -0.05 10.18 -9.80
CA VAL A 79 1.07 10.15 -8.87
C VAL A 79 1.98 11.34 -9.15
N ARG A 80 1.87 12.38 -8.35
CA ARG A 80 2.66 13.62 -8.53
C ARG A 80 3.82 13.70 -7.57
N SER A 81 3.73 13.00 -6.46
CA SER A 81 4.80 12.96 -5.48
C SER A 81 4.72 11.64 -4.75
N VAL A 82 5.82 11.23 -4.14
CA VAL A 82 5.89 10.01 -3.36
C VAL A 82 6.43 10.35 -1.98
N PRO A 83 6.04 9.61 -0.94
CA PRO A 83 5.12 8.47 -0.98
C PRO A 83 3.68 8.92 -1.20
N LEU A 84 2.93 8.10 -1.91
CA LEU A 84 1.50 8.29 -2.07
C LEU A 84 0.83 7.02 -1.56
N PHE A 85 -0.13 7.17 -0.66
CA PHE A 85 -0.88 6.03 -0.14
C PHE A 85 -2.27 6.04 -0.74
N VAL A 86 -2.70 4.89 -1.24
CA VAL A 86 -4.07 4.72 -1.77
C VAL A 86 -4.68 3.52 -1.06
N LEU A 87 -5.86 3.72 -0.51
CA LEU A 87 -6.59 2.64 0.15
C LEU A 87 -7.68 2.14 -0.79
N PHE A 88 -7.70 0.82 -0.99
CA PHE A 88 -8.71 0.17 -1.81
C PHE A 88 -9.62 -0.65 -0.90
N VAL A 89 -10.91 -0.55 -1.15
CA VAL A 89 -11.91 -1.37 -0.45
C VAL A 89 -12.77 -2.02 -1.52
N ASP A 90 -12.83 -3.34 -1.48
CA ASP A 90 -13.58 -4.14 -2.47
C ASP A 90 -13.19 -3.79 -3.91
N GLY A 91 -11.89 -3.56 -4.11
CA GLY A 91 -11.35 -3.29 -5.43
C GLY A 91 -11.39 -1.85 -5.87
N ASP A 92 -12.03 -0.97 -5.11
CA ASP A 92 -12.16 0.44 -5.50
C ASP A 92 -11.27 1.34 -4.65
N PRO A 93 -10.57 2.30 -5.28
CA PRO A 93 -9.80 3.26 -4.49
C PRO A 93 -10.76 4.21 -3.78
N VAL A 94 -10.72 4.23 -2.46
CA VAL A 94 -11.65 5.03 -1.66
C VAL A 94 -11.00 6.24 -1.01
N ALA A 95 -9.67 6.25 -0.88
CA ALA A 95 -8.98 7.37 -0.22
C ALA A 95 -7.53 7.42 -0.67
N ARG A 96 -6.97 8.62 -0.66
CA ARG A 96 -5.56 8.81 -1.00
C ARG A 96 -4.93 9.78 -0.01
N LEU A 97 -3.64 9.63 0.25
CA LEU A 97 -2.93 10.44 1.21
C LEU A 97 -1.51 10.69 0.69
N ALA A 98 -1.15 11.95 0.53
CA ALA A 98 0.15 12.33 -0.04
C ALA A 98 0.83 13.39 0.83
N ASP A 99 0.90 13.12 2.13
CA ASP A 99 1.43 14.09 3.10
C ASP A 99 2.88 13.81 3.52
N GLY A 100 3.61 13.01 2.77
CA GLY A 100 4.97 12.64 3.11
C GLY A 100 4.98 11.56 4.19
N PHE A 101 5.85 11.71 5.19
CA PHE A 101 5.92 10.72 6.26
C PHE A 101 4.65 10.77 7.12
N VAL A 102 4.07 9.62 7.36
CA VAL A 102 2.86 9.50 8.18
C VAL A 102 3.18 8.58 9.35
N PRO A 103 3.10 9.05 10.59
CA PRO A 103 3.33 8.18 11.75
C PRO A 103 2.36 7.01 11.77
N GLY A 104 2.80 5.90 12.33
CA GLY A 104 2.02 4.66 12.30
C GLY A 104 0.62 4.79 12.86
N ALA A 105 0.48 5.47 14.01
CA ALA A 105 -0.83 5.64 14.63
C ALA A 105 -1.77 6.47 13.76
N GLU A 106 -1.20 7.46 13.06
CA GLU A 106 -1.98 8.31 12.19
C GLU A 106 -2.43 7.55 10.94
N LEU A 107 -1.53 6.75 10.38
CA LEU A 107 -1.85 5.95 9.22
C LEU A 107 -2.91 4.90 9.55
N GLU A 108 -2.77 4.28 10.70
CA GLU A 108 -3.76 3.31 11.16
C GLU A 108 -5.14 3.95 11.32
N SER A 109 -5.20 5.11 11.93
CA SER A 109 -6.47 5.83 12.10
C SER A 109 -7.09 6.18 10.75
N TRP A 110 -6.25 6.63 9.82
CA TRP A 110 -6.71 6.98 8.49
C TRP A 110 -7.29 5.77 7.76
N VAL A 111 -6.60 4.63 7.86
CA VAL A 111 -7.08 3.40 7.24
C VAL A 111 -8.41 2.98 7.85
N ARG A 112 -8.51 3.00 9.17
CA ARG A 112 -9.75 2.61 9.85
C ARG A 112 -10.90 3.54 9.49
N GLU A 113 -10.60 4.83 9.40
CA GLU A 113 -11.60 5.83 9.10
C GLU A 113 -12.21 5.65 7.72
N HIS A 114 -11.40 5.22 6.75
CA HIS A 114 -11.84 5.11 5.36
C HIS A 114 -12.18 3.67 4.93
N SER A 115 -12.02 2.72 5.81
CA SER A 115 -12.29 1.32 5.46
C SER A 115 -13.75 0.91 5.61
N GLY A 116 -14.56 1.83 5.96
CA GLY A 116 -15.97 1.56 6.14
C GLY A 116 -16.27 1.31 7.55
#